data_e5ce50493e6b8dd2be0faa16f3e054e7
#
_entry.id   e5ce50493e6b8dd2be0faa16f3e054e7
#
_cell.length_a   1.000
_cell.length_b   1.000
_cell.length_c   1.000
_cell.angle_alpha   90.00
_cell.angle_beta   90.00
_cell.angle_gamma   90.00
#
_symmetry.space_group_name_H-M   'P 1'
#
loop_
_entity.id
_entity.type
_entity.pdbx_description
1 polymer ?
#
loop_
_entity_poly.entity_id
_entity_poly.type
_entity_poly.pdbx_seq_one_letter_code
_entity_poly.pdbx_strand_id
1 'polypeptide(L)'
;MQNQPVAVDNPLPPSPNPPSSSTVKPTELRRDVSIWGSFTWGYADVGADVYVALGLVIGAAQGAAPLAFLVAGIVYILVGLAHTELAAAYPVSGGGQYYTLRGLGDFIGLITGAALLLDYTICISLFAVASAGYINFFFPVIQTYSTSIGPFKDVNLIWAAESLSLIGLLALLNIRGIRESSLFNELIGATDMILETIVVLFGFLFAWKPAMVVTQYNTAFPTTEKFFYAVSVAIISYVGLESISQAAQETRRPASIIPRTSIALIIVVLLFALSFPVLALGILPWDTIAKREGDPVAALAHEIPYIGFLAGHVAAILGATIVLISANTGVMGASRLTYSMGEFQLVSPWFNAVHKKYHTPVRSIIFFCGIAAIQAIFAFLSGKGAMDMLVNMYAFGATLAYLLVFVAFIALRNKDPHAPRPYKVPLNIRAFGMELPVLAIIGLIATGGMLGIVLWTHPLGRIAGPGWVIFWMIAYCLYRKKNKLPLLGNIKRDWEKDHIAILTSAEEFEYLEQYKMALEKKAVTRG
;
A
#
# COMPACT_ATOMS: atom_id res chain seq x y z
N MET A 1 51.20 52.72 -32.42
CA MET A 1 51.06 52.43 -30.99
C MET A 1 50.26 51.12 -30.86
N GLN A 2 50.99 50.05 -30.56
CA GLN A 2 50.46 48.68 -30.54
C GLN A 2 49.85 48.42 -29.18
N ASN A 3 48.59 47.96 -29.14
CA ASN A 3 47.93 47.44 -27.96
C ASN A 3 48.39 45.98 -27.72
N GLN A 4 49.08 45.75 -26.62
CA GLN A 4 49.32 44.39 -26.11
C GLN A 4 48.05 43.83 -25.42
N PRO A 5 47.72 42.54 -25.57
CA PRO A 5 46.65 41.93 -24.83
C PRO A 5 47.07 41.54 -23.40
N VAL A 6 46.18 41.81 -22.45
CA VAL A 6 46.28 41.50 -21.03
C VAL A 6 46.26 39.96 -20.86
N ALA A 7 47.20 39.45 -20.06
CA ALA A 7 47.32 38.05 -19.72
C ALA A 7 46.05 37.57 -18.97
N VAL A 8 45.47 36.47 -19.46
CA VAL A 8 44.37 35.75 -18.82
C VAL A 8 44.93 34.93 -17.70
N ASP A 9 44.40 35.19 -16.50
CA ASP A 9 44.73 34.44 -15.25
C ASP A 9 44.53 32.95 -15.44
N ASN A 10 45.50 32.17 -14.98
CA ASN A 10 45.42 30.71 -14.87
C ASN A 10 44.27 30.33 -13.94
N PRO A 11 43.42 29.36 -14.32
CA PRO A 11 42.39 28.83 -13.41
C PRO A 11 43.07 28.14 -12.21
N LEU A 12 42.61 28.49 -11.03
CA LEU A 12 42.99 27.85 -9.77
C LEU A 12 42.80 26.33 -9.87
N PRO A 13 43.67 25.54 -9.26
CA PRO A 13 43.50 24.07 -9.27
C PRO A 13 42.16 23.69 -8.59
N PRO A 14 41.46 22.69 -9.08
CA PRO A 14 40.19 22.27 -8.51
C PRO A 14 40.41 21.88 -7.04
N SER A 15 39.63 22.47 -6.14
CA SER A 15 39.63 22.13 -4.73
C SER A 15 39.31 20.61 -4.60
N PRO A 16 39.94 19.88 -3.67
CA PRO A 16 39.61 18.48 -3.45
C PRO A 16 38.13 18.38 -3.12
N ASN A 17 37.41 17.62 -3.94
CA ASN A 17 35.98 17.37 -3.76
C ASN A 17 35.71 16.92 -2.32
N PRO A 18 34.89 17.63 -1.54
CA PRO A 18 34.40 17.08 -0.30
C PRO A 18 33.61 15.81 -0.59
N PRO A 19 33.64 14.79 0.27
CA PRO A 19 32.90 13.57 0.06
C PRO A 19 31.42 13.92 -0.16
N SER A 20 30.86 13.50 -1.29
CA SER A 20 29.47 13.73 -1.66
C SER A 20 28.56 13.00 -0.65
N SER A 21 28.04 13.72 0.33
CA SER A 21 27.19 13.19 1.39
C SER A 21 25.69 13.26 1.07
N SER A 22 25.29 13.63 -0.15
CA SER A 22 23.87 13.55 -0.53
C SER A 22 23.52 12.10 -0.88
N THR A 23 22.66 11.49 -0.07
CA THR A 23 22.15 10.14 -0.27
C THR A 23 21.05 10.08 -1.34
N VAL A 24 20.39 11.20 -1.62
CA VAL A 24 19.36 11.32 -2.65
C VAL A 24 20.01 11.77 -3.96
N LYS A 25 20.14 10.85 -4.90
CA LYS A 25 20.49 11.20 -6.29
C LYS A 25 19.32 11.92 -6.95
N PRO A 26 19.58 12.92 -7.84
CA PRO A 26 18.53 13.43 -8.70
C PRO A 26 17.87 12.27 -9.42
N THR A 27 16.56 12.11 -9.29
CA THR A 27 15.84 11.00 -9.89
C THR A 27 15.84 11.12 -11.40
N GLU A 28 16.26 10.05 -12.09
CA GLU A 28 16.10 9.90 -13.54
C GLU A 28 14.63 9.63 -13.93
N LEU A 29 13.72 9.58 -12.95
CA LEU A 29 12.30 9.32 -13.16
C LEU A 29 11.61 10.58 -13.70
N ARG A 30 10.90 10.41 -14.80
CA ARG A 30 10.16 11.49 -15.45
C ARG A 30 8.88 11.80 -14.66
N ARG A 31 8.59 13.08 -14.39
CA ARG A 31 7.39 13.53 -13.68
C ARG A 31 6.26 13.79 -14.69
N ASP A 32 5.53 12.73 -15.03
CA ASP A 32 4.45 12.79 -16.02
C ASP A 32 3.06 12.49 -15.44
N VAL A 33 2.96 12.04 -14.18
CA VAL A 33 1.69 11.65 -13.56
C VAL A 33 0.83 12.90 -13.27
N SER A 34 -0.36 12.94 -13.88
CA SER A 34 -1.37 13.99 -13.71
C SER A 34 -2.21 13.79 -12.44
N ILE A 35 -3.14 14.72 -12.15
CA ILE A 35 -4.13 14.56 -11.06
C ILE A 35 -4.95 13.30 -11.28
N TRP A 36 -5.47 13.08 -12.49
CA TRP A 36 -6.27 11.91 -12.82
C TRP A 36 -5.43 10.63 -12.74
N GLY A 37 -4.22 10.64 -13.31
CA GLY A 37 -3.30 9.50 -13.24
C GLY A 37 -2.93 9.13 -11.79
N SER A 38 -2.69 10.11 -10.92
CA SER A 38 -2.42 9.87 -9.50
C SER A 38 -3.64 9.30 -8.76
N PHE A 39 -4.84 9.80 -9.08
CA PHE A 39 -6.09 9.30 -8.48
C PHE A 39 -6.36 7.85 -8.93
N THR A 40 -6.33 7.57 -10.23
CA THR A 40 -6.62 6.24 -10.76
C THR A 40 -5.55 5.21 -10.38
N TRP A 41 -4.31 5.64 -10.21
CA TRP A 41 -3.27 4.76 -9.67
C TRP A 41 -3.60 4.31 -8.24
N GLY A 42 -3.94 5.26 -7.36
CA GLY A 42 -4.36 4.93 -6.00
C GLY A 42 -5.66 4.11 -5.98
N TYR A 43 -6.62 4.45 -6.86
CA TYR A 43 -7.88 3.71 -6.94
C TYR A 43 -7.70 2.28 -7.44
N ALA A 44 -6.84 2.05 -8.43
CA ALA A 44 -6.55 0.71 -8.93
C ALA A 44 -5.88 -0.20 -7.89
N ASP A 45 -5.24 0.37 -6.88
CA ASP A 45 -4.67 -0.36 -5.75
C ASP A 45 -5.73 -0.60 -4.66
N VAL A 46 -6.31 0.46 -4.09
CA VAL A 46 -7.26 0.36 -2.97
C VAL A 46 -8.66 -0.09 -3.39
N GLY A 47 -9.15 0.37 -4.56
CA GLY A 47 -10.50 0.03 -5.05
C GLY A 47 -10.67 -1.46 -5.34
N ALA A 48 -9.61 -2.12 -5.81
CA ALA A 48 -9.60 -3.56 -6.05
C ALA A 48 -9.83 -4.39 -4.78
N ASP A 49 -9.54 -3.84 -3.63
CA ASP A 49 -9.51 -4.59 -2.38
C ASP A 49 -10.88 -5.02 -1.90
N VAL A 50 -11.94 -4.26 -2.21
CA VAL A 50 -13.32 -4.65 -1.91
C VAL A 50 -13.72 -5.94 -2.63
N TYR A 51 -13.18 -6.19 -3.83
CA TYR A 51 -13.41 -7.42 -4.60
C TYR A 51 -12.89 -8.66 -3.87
N VAL A 52 -11.90 -8.52 -3.02
CA VAL A 52 -11.31 -9.61 -2.22
C VAL A 52 -11.94 -9.67 -0.84
N ALA A 53 -12.03 -8.54 -0.15
CA ALA A 53 -12.40 -8.49 1.24
C ALA A 53 -13.89 -8.73 1.49
N LEU A 54 -14.79 -8.40 0.53
CA LEU A 54 -16.24 -8.47 0.72
C LEU A 54 -16.70 -9.86 1.18
N GLY A 55 -16.30 -10.91 0.46
CA GLY A 55 -16.68 -12.29 0.79
C GLY A 55 -16.13 -12.77 2.12
N LEU A 56 -14.83 -12.47 2.36
CA LEU A 56 -14.11 -12.87 3.57
C LEU A 56 -14.66 -12.18 4.84
N VAL A 57 -14.91 -10.87 4.75
CA VAL A 57 -15.47 -10.10 5.88
C VAL A 57 -16.91 -10.52 6.16
N ILE A 58 -17.74 -10.72 5.13
CA ILE A 58 -19.11 -11.21 5.32
C ILE A 58 -19.09 -12.62 5.92
N GLY A 59 -18.20 -13.50 5.49
CA GLY A 59 -18.04 -14.85 6.06
C GLY A 59 -17.70 -14.82 7.56
N ALA A 60 -16.86 -13.90 7.99
CA ALA A 60 -16.45 -13.77 9.39
C ALA A 60 -17.44 -12.94 10.24
N ALA A 61 -17.86 -11.75 9.75
CA ALA A 61 -18.74 -10.84 10.47
C ALA A 61 -20.23 -11.16 10.30
N GLN A 62 -20.58 -12.00 9.31
CA GLN A 62 -21.97 -12.38 9.04
C GLN A 62 -22.87 -11.13 8.88
N GLY A 63 -23.98 -11.04 9.60
CA GLY A 63 -24.87 -9.88 9.59
C GLY A 63 -24.27 -8.57 10.08
N ALA A 64 -23.15 -8.59 10.78
CA ALA A 64 -22.44 -7.41 11.27
C ALA A 64 -21.36 -6.88 10.31
N ALA A 65 -21.24 -7.42 9.09
CA ALA A 65 -20.22 -7.01 8.12
C ALA A 65 -20.20 -5.49 7.84
N PRO A 66 -21.34 -4.77 7.65
CA PRO A 66 -21.31 -3.32 7.47
C PRO A 66 -20.65 -2.58 8.63
N LEU A 67 -20.85 -3.05 9.86
CA LEU A 67 -20.23 -2.46 11.04
C LEU A 67 -18.71 -2.72 11.07
N ALA A 68 -18.27 -3.90 10.65
CA ALA A 68 -16.85 -4.21 10.55
C ALA A 68 -16.13 -3.31 9.53
N PHE A 69 -16.72 -3.11 8.36
CA PHE A 69 -16.21 -2.17 7.35
C PHE A 69 -16.21 -0.71 7.85
N LEU A 70 -17.25 -0.29 8.59
CA LEU A 70 -17.31 1.06 9.16
C LEU A 70 -16.17 1.30 10.15
N VAL A 71 -15.91 0.37 11.06
CA VAL A 71 -14.84 0.49 12.06
C VAL A 71 -13.47 0.54 11.38
N ALA A 72 -13.22 -0.35 10.41
CA ALA A 72 -11.99 -0.32 9.61
C ALA A 72 -11.87 0.98 8.79
N GLY A 73 -12.96 1.48 8.23
CA GLY A 73 -13.00 2.73 7.47
C GLY A 73 -12.64 3.97 8.31
N ILE A 74 -12.99 4.00 9.59
CA ILE A 74 -12.55 5.07 10.51
C ILE A 74 -11.02 5.06 10.66
N VAL A 75 -10.41 3.88 10.82
CA VAL A 75 -8.95 3.74 10.87
C VAL A 75 -8.31 4.19 9.56
N TYR A 76 -8.90 3.83 8.43
CA TYR A 76 -8.44 4.23 7.11
C TYR A 76 -8.42 5.76 6.92
N ILE A 77 -9.46 6.47 7.34
CA ILE A 77 -9.48 7.95 7.29
C ILE A 77 -8.25 8.52 8.01
N LEU A 78 -7.95 8.04 9.20
CA LEU A 78 -6.83 8.52 10.01
C LEU A 78 -5.49 8.24 9.33
N VAL A 79 -5.30 7.00 8.82
CA VAL A 79 -4.11 6.59 8.06
C VAL A 79 -3.97 7.45 6.80
N GLY A 80 -5.05 7.60 6.05
CA GLY A 80 -5.09 8.36 4.81
C GLY A 80 -4.69 9.83 5.00
N LEU A 81 -5.23 10.50 6.01
CA LEU A 81 -4.88 11.88 6.33
C LEU A 81 -3.41 12.04 6.73
N ALA A 82 -2.87 11.10 7.52
CA ALA A 82 -1.46 11.12 7.91
C ALA A 82 -0.52 10.93 6.70
N HIS A 83 -0.81 9.94 5.84
CA HIS A 83 -0.05 9.72 4.61
C HIS A 83 -0.15 10.90 3.65
N THR A 84 -1.31 11.54 3.54
CA THR A 84 -1.50 12.74 2.71
C THR A 84 -0.56 13.87 3.12
N GLU A 85 -0.45 14.16 4.42
CA GLU A 85 0.47 15.19 4.89
C GLU A 85 1.93 14.81 4.67
N LEU A 86 2.31 13.58 5.01
CA LEU A 86 3.68 13.11 4.88
C LEU A 86 4.12 13.03 3.41
N ALA A 87 3.27 12.53 2.52
CA ALA A 87 3.58 12.42 1.10
C ALA A 87 3.68 13.79 0.41
N ALA A 88 2.85 14.76 0.82
CA ALA A 88 2.93 16.12 0.32
C ALA A 88 4.18 16.87 0.85
N ALA A 89 4.57 16.62 2.11
CA ALA A 89 5.76 17.22 2.69
C ALA A 89 7.06 16.57 2.22
N TYR A 90 7.05 15.27 2.01
CA TYR A 90 8.23 14.46 1.63
C TYR A 90 7.91 13.59 0.41
N PRO A 91 7.85 14.17 -0.80
CA PRO A 91 7.50 13.45 -2.02
C PRO A 91 8.65 12.59 -2.54
N VAL A 92 8.95 11.49 -1.85
CA VAL A 92 10.05 10.55 -2.12
C VAL A 92 9.49 9.14 -2.24
N SER A 93 10.01 8.35 -3.19
CA SER A 93 9.75 6.90 -3.26
C SER A 93 10.23 6.21 -1.97
N GLY A 94 9.43 5.31 -1.44
CA GLY A 94 9.69 4.65 -0.16
C GLY A 94 8.62 4.93 0.89
N GLY A 95 7.80 5.99 0.70
CA GLY A 95 6.61 6.26 1.51
C GLY A 95 6.85 6.11 3.01
N GLY A 96 6.05 5.24 3.66
CA GLY A 96 6.10 5.02 5.11
C GLY A 96 7.48 4.66 5.67
N GLN A 97 8.29 3.89 4.91
CA GLN A 97 9.65 3.53 5.30
C GLN A 97 10.56 4.77 5.37
N TYR A 98 10.47 5.67 4.37
CA TYR A 98 11.26 6.89 4.37
C TYR A 98 10.87 7.82 5.52
N TYR A 99 9.57 7.95 5.82
CA TYR A 99 9.10 8.77 6.93
C TYR A 99 9.61 8.27 8.27
N THR A 100 9.59 6.97 8.49
CA THR A 100 10.09 6.35 9.72
C THR A 100 11.61 6.41 9.82
N LEU A 101 12.33 6.24 8.72
CA LEU A 101 13.77 6.42 8.65
C LEU A 101 14.17 7.85 9.05
N ARG A 102 13.52 8.87 8.48
CA ARG A 102 13.79 10.27 8.76
C ARG A 102 13.38 10.68 10.18
N GLY A 103 12.21 10.23 10.63
CA GLY A 103 11.65 10.58 11.94
C GLY A 103 12.25 9.81 13.11
N LEU A 104 12.50 8.52 12.94
CA LEU A 104 12.83 7.59 14.03
C LEU A 104 14.22 6.95 13.89
N GLY A 105 14.81 6.99 12.70
CA GLY A 105 16.15 6.48 12.42
C GLY A 105 16.18 5.12 11.74
N ASP A 106 17.41 4.64 11.49
CA ASP A 106 17.69 3.52 10.60
C ASP A 106 17.02 2.21 11.02
N PHE A 107 17.06 1.89 12.30
CA PHE A 107 16.53 0.63 12.81
C PHE A 107 14.99 0.54 12.69
N ILE A 108 14.29 1.63 13.03
CA ILE A 108 12.82 1.68 12.90
C ILE A 108 12.42 1.77 11.42
N GLY A 109 13.18 2.51 10.60
CA GLY A 109 13.01 2.54 9.15
C GLY A 109 13.13 1.15 8.52
N LEU A 110 14.05 0.31 9.03
CA LEU A 110 14.14 -1.09 8.61
C LEU A 110 12.88 -1.89 9.01
N ILE A 111 12.42 -1.78 10.27
CA ILE A 111 11.24 -2.52 10.74
C ILE A 111 10.02 -2.14 9.92
N THR A 112 9.81 -0.86 9.66
CA THR A 112 8.70 -0.39 8.81
C THR A 112 8.85 -0.92 7.38
N GLY A 113 10.06 -0.89 6.82
CA GLY A 113 10.35 -1.47 5.52
C GLY A 113 10.05 -2.97 5.47
N ALA A 114 10.45 -3.72 6.49
CA ALA A 114 10.15 -5.15 6.60
C ALA A 114 8.63 -5.42 6.69
N ALA A 115 7.88 -4.60 7.46
CA ALA A 115 6.43 -4.72 7.56
C ALA A 115 5.74 -4.46 6.21
N LEU A 116 6.14 -3.42 5.48
CA LEU A 116 5.63 -3.12 4.13
C LEU A 116 6.05 -4.19 3.11
N LEU A 117 7.24 -4.80 3.21
CA LEU A 117 7.64 -5.90 2.34
C LEU A 117 6.81 -7.16 2.57
N LEU A 118 6.38 -7.42 3.81
CA LEU A 118 5.42 -8.50 4.09
C LEU A 118 4.09 -8.20 3.41
N ASP A 119 3.59 -6.99 3.59
CA ASP A 119 2.36 -6.49 2.98
C ASP A 119 2.40 -6.68 1.46
N TYR A 120 3.41 -6.18 0.77
CA TYR A 120 3.54 -6.29 -0.69
C TYR A 120 3.67 -7.73 -1.19
N THR A 121 4.40 -8.61 -0.50
CA THR A 121 4.52 -10.00 -0.94
C THR A 121 3.20 -10.75 -0.82
N ILE A 122 2.42 -10.46 0.21
CA ILE A 122 1.10 -11.05 0.38
C ILE A 122 0.11 -10.41 -0.60
N CYS A 123 0.19 -9.11 -0.86
CA CYS A 123 -0.56 -8.43 -1.90
C CYS A 123 -0.39 -9.15 -3.25
N ILE A 124 0.86 -9.48 -3.66
CA ILE A 124 1.11 -10.24 -4.89
C ILE A 124 0.42 -11.60 -4.86
N SER A 125 0.56 -12.37 -3.79
CA SER A 125 -0.01 -13.72 -3.69
C SER A 125 -1.53 -13.71 -3.56
N LEU A 126 -2.08 -12.91 -2.65
CA LEU A 126 -3.52 -12.83 -2.37
C LEU A 126 -4.31 -12.37 -3.60
N PHE A 127 -3.85 -11.29 -4.23
CA PHE A 127 -4.56 -10.74 -5.38
C PHE A 127 -4.36 -11.57 -6.65
N ALA A 128 -3.25 -12.30 -6.81
CA ALA A 128 -3.14 -13.29 -7.88
C ALA A 128 -4.10 -14.47 -7.67
N VAL A 129 -4.28 -14.94 -6.42
CA VAL A 129 -5.28 -15.98 -6.09
C VAL A 129 -6.69 -15.47 -6.33
N ALA A 130 -7.01 -14.25 -5.92
CA ALA A 130 -8.32 -13.65 -6.12
C ALA A 130 -8.61 -13.37 -7.61
N SER A 131 -7.64 -12.87 -8.37
CA SER A 131 -7.77 -12.67 -9.82
C SER A 131 -8.12 -13.97 -10.55
N ALA A 132 -7.43 -15.08 -10.21
CA ALA A 132 -7.77 -16.40 -10.71
C ALA A 132 -9.19 -16.84 -10.27
N GLY A 133 -9.62 -16.49 -9.05
CA GLY A 133 -10.97 -16.73 -8.57
C GLY A 133 -12.03 -16.06 -9.44
N TYR A 134 -11.82 -14.79 -9.82
CA TYR A 134 -12.71 -14.07 -10.76
C TYR A 134 -12.69 -14.66 -12.18
N ILE A 135 -11.56 -15.16 -12.66
CA ILE A 135 -11.48 -15.91 -13.93
C ILE A 135 -12.34 -17.19 -13.82
N ASN A 136 -12.31 -17.86 -12.69
CA ASN A 136 -13.06 -19.08 -12.41
C ASN A 136 -14.58 -18.85 -12.24
N PHE A 137 -15.06 -17.59 -12.22
CA PHE A 137 -16.48 -17.27 -12.38
C PHE A 137 -17.04 -17.88 -13.66
N PHE A 138 -16.25 -17.89 -14.73
CA PHE A 138 -16.62 -18.48 -16.03
C PHE A 138 -16.48 -20.01 -16.08
N PHE A 139 -15.79 -20.59 -15.09
CA PHE A 139 -15.50 -22.02 -14.99
C PHE A 139 -15.82 -22.57 -13.60
N PRO A 140 -17.11 -22.59 -13.17
CA PRO A 140 -17.50 -22.92 -11.80
C PRO A 140 -16.99 -24.29 -11.32
N VAL A 141 -16.75 -25.23 -12.24
CA VAL A 141 -16.19 -26.55 -11.94
C VAL A 141 -14.80 -26.44 -11.30
N ILE A 142 -14.01 -25.43 -11.68
CA ILE A 142 -12.66 -25.22 -11.11
C ILE A 142 -12.78 -24.76 -9.65
N GLN A 143 -13.73 -23.89 -9.32
CA GLN A 143 -13.90 -23.41 -7.93
C GLN A 143 -14.24 -24.56 -6.96
N THR A 144 -15.00 -25.55 -7.43
CA THR A 144 -15.42 -26.71 -6.62
C THR A 144 -14.46 -27.90 -6.70
N TYR A 145 -13.46 -27.83 -7.60
CA TYR A 145 -12.48 -28.89 -7.76
C TYR A 145 -11.56 -28.98 -6.54
N SER A 146 -11.46 -30.18 -5.96
CA SER A 146 -10.49 -30.45 -4.92
C SER A 146 -9.89 -31.85 -5.07
N THR A 147 -8.64 -31.99 -4.66
CA THR A 147 -7.90 -33.25 -4.66
C THR A 147 -7.06 -33.37 -3.40
N SER A 148 -6.55 -34.59 -3.12
CA SER A 148 -5.66 -34.83 -2.00
C SER A 148 -4.26 -35.14 -2.49
N ILE A 149 -3.25 -34.47 -1.90
CA ILE A 149 -1.83 -34.68 -2.24
C ILE A 149 -1.10 -35.13 -0.97
N GLY A 150 -0.89 -36.41 -0.82
CA GLY A 150 -0.27 -36.96 0.40
C GLY A 150 -1.06 -36.59 1.67
N PRO A 151 -0.48 -35.87 2.64
CA PRO A 151 -1.17 -35.46 3.87
C PRO A 151 -2.13 -34.28 3.66
N PHE A 152 -2.04 -33.56 2.53
CA PHE A 152 -2.82 -32.36 2.24
C PHE A 152 -4.15 -32.76 1.58
N LYS A 153 -5.26 -32.35 2.20
CA LYS A 153 -6.63 -32.58 1.71
C LYS A 153 -7.23 -31.30 1.17
N ASP A 154 -8.20 -31.44 0.30
CA ASP A 154 -8.98 -30.33 -0.29
C ASP A 154 -8.12 -29.28 -1.00
N VAL A 155 -7.08 -29.73 -1.73
CA VAL A 155 -6.20 -28.86 -2.51
C VAL A 155 -6.76 -28.62 -3.89
N ASN A 156 -6.97 -27.36 -4.28
CA ASN A 156 -7.34 -26.99 -5.63
C ASN A 156 -6.10 -26.71 -6.48
N LEU A 157 -5.62 -27.73 -7.19
CA LEU A 157 -4.40 -27.64 -8.00
C LEU A 157 -4.55 -26.75 -9.23
N ILE A 158 -5.74 -26.70 -9.82
CA ILE A 158 -5.97 -25.90 -11.03
C ILE A 158 -5.91 -24.43 -10.67
N TRP A 159 -6.65 -24.02 -9.63
CA TRP A 159 -6.61 -22.64 -9.15
C TRP A 159 -5.22 -22.23 -8.66
N ALA A 160 -4.50 -23.15 -8.01
CA ALA A 160 -3.10 -22.89 -7.62
C ALA A 160 -2.20 -22.65 -8.84
N ALA A 161 -2.32 -23.48 -9.90
CA ALA A 161 -1.54 -23.33 -11.13
C ALA A 161 -1.86 -22.02 -11.87
N GLU A 162 -3.12 -21.62 -11.92
CA GLU A 162 -3.55 -20.34 -12.47
C GLU A 162 -2.93 -19.17 -11.71
N SER A 163 -3.02 -19.17 -10.37
CA SER A 163 -2.44 -18.14 -9.51
C SER A 163 -0.93 -18.03 -9.69
N LEU A 164 -0.22 -19.15 -9.72
CA LEU A 164 1.23 -19.17 -9.96
C LEU A 164 1.60 -18.65 -11.36
N SER A 165 0.77 -18.97 -12.36
CA SER A 165 0.95 -18.46 -13.73
C SER A 165 0.79 -16.94 -13.79
N LEU A 166 -0.19 -16.38 -13.06
CA LEU A 166 -0.38 -14.93 -12.94
C LEU A 166 0.81 -14.26 -12.22
N ILE A 167 1.31 -14.83 -11.12
CA ILE A 167 2.51 -14.32 -10.45
C ILE A 167 3.72 -14.34 -11.40
N GLY A 168 3.89 -15.43 -12.15
CA GLY A 168 4.94 -15.54 -13.17
C GLY A 168 4.80 -14.50 -14.28
N LEU A 169 3.58 -14.26 -14.76
CA LEU A 169 3.28 -13.21 -15.73
C LEU A 169 3.66 -11.83 -15.19
N LEU A 170 3.24 -11.48 -13.97
CA LEU A 170 3.57 -10.21 -13.33
C LEU A 170 5.09 -10.04 -13.18
N ALA A 171 5.81 -11.09 -12.78
CA ALA A 171 7.26 -11.05 -12.71
C ALA A 171 7.90 -10.73 -14.07
N LEU A 172 7.47 -11.41 -15.15
CA LEU A 172 7.97 -11.18 -16.50
C LEU A 172 7.67 -9.78 -17.01
N LEU A 173 6.45 -9.28 -16.74
CA LEU A 173 6.03 -7.94 -17.12
C LEU A 173 6.90 -6.88 -16.43
N ASN A 174 7.10 -6.99 -15.12
CA ASN A 174 7.92 -6.04 -14.35
C ASN A 174 9.41 -6.10 -14.70
N ILE A 175 9.95 -7.29 -15.02
CA ILE A 175 11.32 -7.44 -15.49
C ILE A 175 11.53 -6.68 -16.80
N ARG A 176 10.59 -6.79 -17.75
CA ARG A 176 10.66 -6.09 -19.04
C ARG A 176 10.48 -4.59 -18.93
N GLY A 177 9.93 -4.09 -17.84
CA GLY A 177 9.74 -2.66 -17.59
C GLY A 177 8.62 -2.08 -18.44
N ILE A 178 7.38 -2.40 -18.11
CA ILE A 178 6.23 -1.91 -18.86
C ILE A 178 6.02 -0.43 -18.54
N ARG A 179 6.33 0.43 -19.49
CA ARG A 179 6.02 1.88 -19.47
C ARG A 179 4.58 2.20 -19.89
N GLU A 180 3.90 1.26 -20.54
CA GLU A 180 2.57 1.48 -21.15
C GLU A 180 1.41 1.34 -20.18
N SER A 181 1.66 1.13 -18.88
CA SER A 181 0.63 0.78 -17.92
C SER A 181 -0.22 1.95 -17.43
N SER A 182 0.20 3.20 -17.56
CA SER A 182 -0.54 4.34 -16.97
C SER A 182 -1.91 4.53 -17.62
N LEU A 183 -1.98 4.62 -18.95
CA LEU A 183 -3.25 4.77 -19.67
C LEU A 183 -4.16 3.55 -19.51
N PHE A 184 -3.57 2.35 -19.50
CA PHE A 184 -4.33 1.11 -19.28
C PHE A 184 -4.91 1.07 -17.86
N ASN A 185 -4.13 1.40 -16.84
CA ASN A 185 -4.60 1.49 -15.45
C ASN A 185 -5.67 2.57 -15.29
N GLU A 186 -5.50 3.72 -15.93
CA GLU A 186 -6.48 4.80 -15.93
C GLU A 186 -7.81 4.37 -16.55
N LEU A 187 -7.75 3.65 -17.68
CA LEU A 187 -8.95 3.15 -18.36
C LEU A 187 -9.66 2.07 -17.54
N ILE A 188 -8.92 1.09 -17.02
CA ILE A 188 -9.50 0.02 -16.20
C ILE A 188 -10.07 0.58 -14.91
N GLY A 189 -9.33 1.41 -14.18
CA GLY A 189 -9.82 2.02 -12.95
C GLY A 189 -11.06 2.90 -13.15
N ALA A 190 -11.11 3.68 -14.25
CA ALA A 190 -12.31 4.46 -14.59
C ALA A 190 -13.51 3.57 -14.94
N THR A 191 -13.29 2.50 -15.71
CA THR A 191 -14.34 1.55 -16.09
C THR A 191 -14.88 0.80 -14.89
N ASP A 192 -13.99 0.38 -13.99
CA ASP A 192 -14.33 -0.27 -12.73
C ASP A 192 -15.19 0.63 -11.83
N MET A 193 -14.78 1.86 -11.61
CA MET A 193 -15.53 2.85 -10.82
C MET A 193 -16.92 3.12 -11.42
N ILE A 194 -17.05 3.14 -12.75
CA ILE A 194 -18.36 3.25 -13.42
C ILE A 194 -19.21 2.01 -13.14
N LEU A 195 -18.63 0.82 -13.25
CA LEU A 195 -19.34 -0.42 -12.97
C LEU A 195 -19.78 -0.51 -11.51
N GLU A 196 -18.87 -0.23 -10.55
CA GLU A 196 -19.22 -0.22 -9.13
C GLU A 196 -20.37 0.75 -8.86
N THR A 197 -20.34 1.94 -9.47
CA THR A 197 -21.43 2.92 -9.37
C THR A 197 -22.73 2.35 -9.91
N ILE A 198 -22.71 1.68 -11.06
CA ILE A 198 -23.90 1.04 -11.65
C ILE A 198 -24.41 -0.07 -10.73
N VAL A 199 -23.55 -0.96 -10.26
CA VAL A 199 -23.92 -2.07 -9.37
C VAL A 199 -24.54 -1.54 -8.07
N VAL A 200 -23.93 -0.53 -7.45
CA VAL A 200 -24.43 0.08 -6.21
C VAL A 200 -25.78 0.77 -6.46
N LEU A 201 -25.91 1.61 -7.49
CA LEU A 201 -27.15 2.34 -7.76
C LEU A 201 -28.30 1.40 -8.13
N PHE A 202 -28.08 0.50 -9.09
CA PHE A 202 -29.12 -0.44 -9.52
C PHE A 202 -29.45 -1.45 -8.42
N GLY A 203 -28.47 -1.88 -7.67
CA GLY A 203 -28.66 -2.77 -6.54
C GLY A 203 -29.57 -2.17 -5.48
N PHE A 204 -29.30 -0.93 -5.04
CA PHE A 204 -30.14 -0.24 -4.06
C PHE A 204 -31.53 0.10 -4.60
N LEU A 205 -31.67 0.43 -5.89
CA LEU A 205 -32.94 0.81 -6.47
C LEU A 205 -33.86 -0.39 -6.73
N PHE A 206 -33.32 -1.54 -7.13
CA PHE A 206 -34.14 -2.63 -7.69
C PHE A 206 -34.07 -3.96 -6.92
N ALA A 207 -33.02 -4.18 -6.12
CA ALA A 207 -32.79 -5.47 -5.47
C ALA A 207 -32.77 -5.38 -3.94
N TRP A 208 -32.34 -4.27 -3.37
CA TRP A 208 -32.06 -4.14 -1.95
C TRP A 208 -33.31 -4.14 -1.07
N LYS A 209 -33.27 -4.95 -0.02
CA LYS A 209 -34.34 -5.11 0.97
C LYS A 209 -33.81 -4.73 2.36
N PRO A 210 -34.17 -3.55 2.92
CA PRO A 210 -33.67 -3.10 4.23
C PRO A 210 -34.03 -4.06 5.37
N ALA A 211 -35.21 -4.68 5.30
CA ALA A 211 -35.65 -5.67 6.29
C ALA A 211 -34.70 -6.88 6.37
N MET A 212 -34.10 -7.28 5.24
CA MET A 212 -33.16 -8.40 5.20
C MET A 212 -31.86 -8.08 5.93
N VAL A 213 -31.34 -6.86 5.76
CA VAL A 213 -30.14 -6.39 6.50
C VAL A 213 -30.40 -6.41 8.02
N VAL A 214 -31.53 -5.84 8.45
CA VAL A 214 -31.91 -5.80 9.87
C VAL A 214 -32.11 -7.22 10.43
N THR A 215 -32.75 -8.10 9.67
CA THR A 215 -32.94 -9.50 10.09
C THR A 215 -31.61 -10.21 10.23
N GLN A 216 -30.72 -10.11 9.24
CA GLN A 216 -29.39 -10.74 9.30
C GLN A 216 -28.54 -10.19 10.45
N TYR A 217 -28.60 -8.86 10.70
CA TYR A 217 -27.90 -8.26 11.83
C TYR A 217 -28.36 -8.84 13.17
N ASN A 218 -29.68 -9.00 13.35
CA ASN A 218 -30.25 -9.48 14.63
C ASN A 218 -30.11 -11.01 14.82
N THR A 219 -30.14 -11.80 13.75
CA THR A 219 -30.15 -13.27 13.84
C THR A 219 -28.78 -13.91 13.60
N ALA A 220 -27.88 -13.20 12.94
CA ALA A 220 -26.55 -13.69 12.54
C ALA A 220 -25.44 -12.73 13.01
N PHE A 221 -25.52 -12.24 14.25
CA PHE A 221 -24.42 -11.45 14.81
C PHE A 221 -23.30 -12.40 15.26
N PRO A 222 -22.03 -12.15 14.86
CA PRO A 222 -20.91 -13.04 15.17
C PRO A 222 -20.52 -12.97 16.65
N THR A 223 -19.69 -13.93 17.10
CA THR A 223 -19.00 -13.82 18.39
C THR A 223 -18.06 -12.61 18.38
N THR A 224 -17.74 -12.08 19.56
CA THR A 224 -16.83 -10.93 19.71
C THR A 224 -15.49 -11.16 19.02
N GLU A 225 -14.91 -12.34 19.15
CA GLU A 225 -13.65 -12.71 18.51
C GLU A 225 -13.77 -12.67 16.97
N LYS A 226 -14.81 -13.30 16.41
CA LYS A 226 -15.06 -13.28 14.96
C LYS A 226 -15.34 -11.88 14.44
N PHE A 227 -16.04 -11.04 15.22
CA PHE A 227 -16.28 -9.65 14.84
C PHE A 227 -14.96 -8.88 14.74
N PHE A 228 -14.11 -8.94 15.75
CA PHE A 228 -12.81 -8.25 15.70
C PHE A 228 -11.87 -8.85 14.65
N TYR A 229 -11.90 -10.17 14.43
CA TYR A 229 -11.24 -10.78 13.28
C TYR A 229 -11.71 -10.15 11.96
N ALA A 230 -13.03 -10.05 11.76
CA ALA A 230 -13.59 -9.44 10.57
C ALA A 230 -13.24 -7.96 10.41
N VAL A 231 -13.19 -7.19 11.50
CA VAL A 231 -12.73 -5.79 11.47
C VAL A 231 -11.27 -5.72 11.00
N SER A 232 -10.40 -6.61 11.46
CA SER A 232 -9.00 -6.63 11.02
C SER A 232 -8.85 -7.09 9.57
N VAL A 233 -9.71 -8.00 9.08
CA VAL A 233 -9.78 -8.38 7.66
C VAL A 233 -10.33 -7.23 6.82
N ALA A 234 -11.33 -6.49 7.31
CA ALA A 234 -11.90 -5.35 6.58
C ALA A 234 -10.89 -4.21 6.33
N ILE A 235 -9.80 -4.13 7.12
CA ILE A 235 -8.71 -3.18 6.84
C ILE A 235 -8.13 -3.39 5.44
N ILE A 236 -8.10 -4.62 4.93
CA ILE A 236 -7.60 -4.94 3.58
C ILE A 236 -8.30 -4.09 2.53
N SER A 237 -9.63 -3.87 2.67
CA SER A 237 -10.39 -3.02 1.74
C SER A 237 -9.95 -1.55 1.72
N TYR A 238 -8.96 -1.18 2.50
CA TYR A 238 -8.51 0.18 2.71
C TYR A 238 -6.98 0.32 2.66
N VAL A 239 -6.25 -0.74 2.36
CA VAL A 239 -4.79 -0.71 2.16
C VAL A 239 -4.50 -0.24 0.73
N GLY A 240 -3.40 0.47 0.51
CA GLY A 240 -2.97 0.89 -0.83
C GLY A 240 -2.90 2.42 -1.03
N LEU A 241 -3.41 3.24 -0.10
CA LEU A 241 -3.27 4.70 -0.21
C LEU A 241 -1.80 5.14 -0.27
N GLU A 242 -0.90 4.36 0.31
CA GLU A 242 0.55 4.56 0.24
C GLU A 242 1.09 4.47 -1.19
N SER A 243 0.39 3.86 -2.14
CA SER A 243 0.78 3.82 -3.55
C SER A 243 0.88 5.23 -4.15
N ILE A 244 0.02 6.17 -3.74
CA ILE A 244 0.14 7.59 -4.09
C ILE A 244 1.46 8.17 -3.58
N SER A 245 1.87 7.81 -2.36
CA SER A 245 3.14 8.28 -1.81
C SER A 245 4.35 7.67 -2.51
N GLN A 246 4.26 6.45 -2.99
CA GLN A 246 5.31 5.81 -3.79
C GLN A 246 5.43 6.43 -5.18
N ALA A 247 4.31 6.84 -5.79
CA ALA A 247 4.26 7.56 -7.06
C ALA A 247 4.62 9.05 -6.92
N ALA A 248 4.86 9.55 -5.72
CA ALA A 248 5.11 10.98 -5.47
C ALA A 248 6.31 11.55 -6.23
N GLN A 249 7.34 10.74 -6.49
CA GLN A 249 8.48 11.15 -7.32
C GLN A 249 8.13 11.29 -8.80
N GLU A 250 7.12 10.60 -9.28
CA GLU A 250 6.65 10.63 -10.68
C GLU A 250 5.50 11.62 -10.87
N THR A 251 4.94 12.14 -9.77
CA THR A 251 3.82 13.09 -9.78
C THR A 251 4.31 14.52 -10.07
N ARG A 252 3.63 15.21 -10.98
CA ARG A 252 3.84 16.64 -11.22
C ARG A 252 3.32 17.44 -10.04
N ARG A 253 4.08 18.43 -9.57
CA ARG A 253 3.66 19.31 -8.45
C ARG A 253 3.02 18.52 -7.28
N PRO A 254 3.76 17.61 -6.66
CA PRO A 254 3.24 16.70 -5.66
C PRO A 254 2.59 17.42 -4.45
N ALA A 255 3.08 18.60 -4.09
CA ALA A 255 2.54 19.42 -3.03
C ALA A 255 1.06 19.81 -3.26
N SER A 256 0.64 19.97 -4.50
CA SER A 256 -0.73 20.33 -4.89
C SER A 256 -1.58 19.11 -5.25
N ILE A 257 -1.01 18.15 -6.00
CA ILE A 257 -1.76 17.01 -6.54
C ILE A 257 -2.05 15.97 -5.45
N ILE A 258 -1.05 15.58 -4.65
CA ILE A 258 -1.19 14.51 -3.65
C ILE A 258 -2.33 14.78 -2.66
N PRO A 259 -2.46 15.97 -2.03
CA PRO A 259 -3.56 16.19 -1.09
C PRO A 259 -4.95 16.06 -1.73
N ARG A 260 -5.10 16.58 -2.95
CA ARG A 260 -6.39 16.54 -3.65
C ARG A 260 -6.78 15.12 -4.06
N THR A 261 -5.84 14.37 -4.61
CA THR A 261 -6.07 12.99 -5.05
C THR A 261 -6.30 12.05 -3.87
N SER A 262 -5.51 12.19 -2.79
CA SER A 262 -5.67 11.35 -1.59
C SER A 262 -7.01 11.58 -0.90
N ILE A 263 -7.44 12.84 -0.73
CA ILE A 263 -8.74 13.13 -0.10
C ILE A 263 -9.90 12.61 -0.97
N ALA A 264 -9.84 12.83 -2.29
CA ALA A 264 -10.84 12.29 -3.20
C ALA A 264 -10.88 10.76 -3.14
N LEU A 265 -9.72 10.10 -3.11
CA LEU A 265 -9.62 8.66 -3.01
C LEU A 265 -10.20 8.13 -1.69
N ILE A 266 -9.89 8.76 -0.56
CA ILE A 266 -10.48 8.39 0.75
C ILE A 266 -12.00 8.40 0.68
N ILE A 267 -12.60 9.44 0.09
CA ILE A 267 -14.06 9.57 -0.01
C ILE A 267 -14.65 8.49 -0.91
N VAL A 268 -14.08 8.27 -2.09
CA VAL A 268 -14.59 7.30 -3.07
C VAL A 268 -14.48 5.87 -2.55
N VAL A 269 -13.33 5.50 -1.99
CA VAL A 269 -13.11 4.17 -1.43
C VAL A 269 -14.06 3.89 -0.26
N LEU A 270 -14.24 4.86 0.66
CA LEU A 270 -15.20 4.71 1.76
C LEU A 270 -16.63 4.53 1.24
N LEU A 271 -17.01 5.28 0.21
CA LEU A 271 -18.35 5.17 -0.37
C LEU A 271 -18.62 3.75 -0.86
N PHE A 272 -17.71 3.17 -1.65
CA PHE A 272 -17.88 1.82 -2.17
C PHE A 272 -17.73 0.77 -1.08
N ALA A 273 -16.67 0.83 -0.27
CA ALA A 273 -16.41 -0.15 0.79
C ALA A 273 -17.52 -0.23 1.84
N LEU A 274 -18.26 0.86 2.09
CA LEU A 274 -19.43 0.84 2.97
C LEU A 274 -20.73 0.45 2.25
N SER A 275 -20.85 0.79 0.96
CA SER A 275 -22.05 0.47 0.18
C SER A 275 -22.16 -1.01 -0.12
N PHE A 276 -21.06 -1.67 -0.51
CA PHE A 276 -21.09 -3.09 -0.92
C PHE A 276 -21.57 -4.05 0.17
N PRO A 277 -21.10 -4.02 1.44
CA PRO A 277 -21.58 -4.94 2.46
C PRO A 277 -23.05 -4.70 2.84
N VAL A 278 -23.51 -3.43 2.83
CA VAL A 278 -24.93 -3.10 3.06
C VAL A 278 -25.80 -3.61 1.91
N LEU A 279 -25.33 -3.42 0.68
CA LEU A 279 -26.02 -3.89 -0.51
C LEU A 279 -26.07 -5.43 -0.54
N ALA A 280 -24.95 -6.08 -0.29
CA ALA A 280 -24.81 -7.52 -0.31
C ALA A 280 -25.77 -8.21 0.67
N LEU A 281 -25.81 -7.75 1.92
CA LEU A 281 -26.72 -8.32 2.94
C LEU A 281 -28.20 -7.93 2.73
N GLY A 282 -28.47 -6.95 1.89
CA GLY A 282 -29.84 -6.59 1.49
C GLY A 282 -30.35 -7.39 0.30
N ILE A 283 -29.48 -8.08 -0.42
CA ILE A 283 -29.82 -8.87 -1.62
C ILE A 283 -29.72 -10.38 -1.33
N LEU A 284 -28.63 -10.81 -0.68
CA LEU A 284 -28.31 -12.21 -0.46
C LEU A 284 -28.12 -12.55 1.02
N PRO A 285 -28.40 -13.80 1.43
CA PRO A 285 -27.97 -14.30 2.73
C PRO A 285 -26.45 -14.27 2.86
N TRP A 286 -25.96 -13.96 4.06
CA TRP A 286 -24.53 -13.85 4.32
C TRP A 286 -23.74 -15.11 3.97
N ASP A 287 -24.30 -16.30 4.23
CA ASP A 287 -23.68 -17.59 3.95
C ASP A 287 -23.55 -17.91 2.44
N THR A 288 -24.41 -17.32 1.64
CA THR A 288 -24.35 -17.42 0.16
C THR A 288 -23.15 -16.64 -0.36
N ILE A 289 -22.94 -15.43 0.11
CA ILE A 289 -21.77 -14.59 -0.29
C ILE A 289 -20.49 -15.18 0.27
N ALA A 290 -20.50 -15.67 1.51
CA ALA A 290 -19.35 -16.31 2.13
C ALA A 290 -18.81 -17.53 1.35
N LYS A 291 -19.70 -18.27 0.68
CA LYS A 291 -19.32 -19.40 -0.21
C LYS A 291 -18.73 -18.95 -1.54
N ARG A 292 -18.87 -17.69 -1.89
CA ARG A 292 -18.38 -17.07 -3.14
C ARG A 292 -17.17 -16.16 -2.86
N GLU A 293 -16.26 -16.60 -2.01
CA GLU A 293 -15.07 -15.82 -1.63
C GLU A 293 -14.15 -15.50 -2.82
N GLY A 294 -14.19 -16.29 -3.89
CA GLY A 294 -13.38 -16.09 -5.08
C GLY A 294 -13.89 -14.99 -6.02
N ASP A 295 -15.21 -14.68 -5.98
CA ASP A 295 -15.87 -13.76 -6.92
C ASP A 295 -17.07 -13.02 -6.28
N PRO A 296 -16.98 -12.49 -5.05
CA PRO A 296 -18.13 -12.02 -4.28
C PRO A 296 -18.86 -10.84 -4.94
N VAL A 297 -18.16 -9.91 -5.58
CA VAL A 297 -18.76 -8.76 -6.26
C VAL A 297 -19.48 -9.19 -7.54
N ALA A 298 -18.90 -10.13 -8.31
CA ALA A 298 -19.52 -10.65 -9.52
C ALA A 298 -20.80 -11.46 -9.18
N ALA A 299 -20.75 -12.26 -8.10
CA ALA A 299 -21.90 -12.98 -7.60
C ALA A 299 -23.02 -12.04 -7.14
N LEU A 300 -22.68 -10.98 -6.42
CA LEU A 300 -23.63 -9.95 -6.01
C LEU A 300 -24.25 -9.22 -7.21
N ALA A 301 -23.42 -8.78 -8.15
CA ALA A 301 -23.86 -8.07 -9.34
C ALA A 301 -24.81 -8.93 -10.21
N HIS A 302 -24.59 -10.24 -10.25
CA HIS A 302 -25.42 -11.19 -11.00
C HIS A 302 -26.87 -11.25 -10.48
N GLU A 303 -27.11 -11.01 -9.22
CA GLU A 303 -28.43 -11.07 -8.58
C GLU A 303 -29.28 -9.79 -8.76
N ILE A 304 -28.74 -8.75 -9.42
CA ILE A 304 -29.47 -7.50 -9.64
C ILE A 304 -30.48 -7.66 -10.78
N PRO A 305 -31.77 -7.39 -10.56
CA PRO A 305 -32.78 -7.47 -11.61
C PRO A 305 -32.42 -6.64 -12.85
N TYR A 306 -32.83 -7.08 -14.00
CA TYR A 306 -32.68 -6.46 -15.33
C TYR A 306 -31.25 -6.44 -15.89
N ILE A 307 -30.23 -6.18 -15.08
CA ILE A 307 -28.84 -6.04 -15.54
C ILE A 307 -27.93 -7.19 -15.07
N GLY A 308 -28.39 -8.04 -14.14
CA GLY A 308 -27.55 -8.97 -13.38
C GLY A 308 -26.70 -9.90 -14.24
N PHE A 309 -27.26 -10.46 -15.33
CA PHE A 309 -26.48 -11.30 -16.22
C PHE A 309 -25.26 -10.53 -16.79
N LEU A 310 -25.49 -9.35 -17.37
CA LEU A 310 -24.42 -8.55 -17.94
C LEU A 310 -23.49 -8.00 -16.86
N ALA A 311 -24.06 -7.44 -15.77
CA ALA A 311 -23.30 -6.85 -14.67
C ALA A 311 -22.39 -7.88 -13.98
N GLY A 312 -22.87 -9.10 -13.73
CA GLY A 312 -22.07 -10.17 -13.14
C GLY A 312 -20.88 -10.58 -14.01
N HIS A 313 -21.09 -10.76 -15.31
CA HIS A 313 -20.01 -11.12 -16.25
C HIS A 313 -18.98 -9.98 -16.41
N VAL A 314 -19.45 -8.74 -16.52
CA VAL A 314 -18.55 -7.58 -16.60
C VAL A 314 -17.79 -7.40 -15.28
N ALA A 315 -18.46 -7.56 -14.13
CA ALA A 315 -17.81 -7.52 -12.82
C ALA A 315 -16.75 -8.62 -12.65
N ALA A 316 -16.97 -9.81 -13.21
CA ALA A 316 -15.97 -10.88 -13.18
C ALA A 316 -14.73 -10.54 -14.01
N ILE A 317 -14.90 -9.97 -15.22
CA ILE A 317 -13.78 -9.55 -16.07
C ILE A 317 -13.00 -8.38 -15.42
N LEU A 318 -13.72 -7.36 -14.95
CA LEU A 318 -13.10 -6.21 -14.31
C LEU A 318 -12.46 -6.60 -12.97
N GLY A 319 -13.13 -7.42 -12.16
CA GLY A 319 -12.58 -7.95 -10.92
C GLY A 319 -11.26 -8.70 -11.15
N ALA A 320 -11.24 -9.63 -12.14
CA ALA A 320 -10.00 -10.32 -12.50
C ALA A 320 -8.88 -9.36 -12.90
N THR A 321 -9.21 -8.30 -13.65
CA THR A 321 -8.22 -7.36 -14.17
C THR A 321 -7.76 -6.37 -13.12
N ILE A 322 -8.68 -5.73 -12.36
CA ILE A 322 -8.34 -4.71 -11.37
C ILE A 322 -7.55 -5.32 -10.21
N VAL A 323 -7.97 -6.51 -9.75
CA VAL A 323 -7.26 -7.25 -8.71
C VAL A 323 -5.86 -7.70 -9.19
N LEU A 324 -5.69 -8.05 -10.46
CA LEU A 324 -4.36 -8.34 -11.03
C LEU A 324 -3.49 -7.08 -11.11
N ILE A 325 -4.07 -5.91 -11.38
CA ILE A 325 -3.37 -4.62 -11.32
C ILE A 325 -2.91 -4.33 -9.88
N SER A 326 -3.76 -4.60 -8.88
CA SER A 326 -3.37 -4.46 -7.48
C SER A 326 -2.23 -5.43 -7.12
N ALA A 327 -2.25 -6.69 -7.57
CA ALA A 327 -1.10 -7.59 -7.43
C ALA A 327 0.18 -7.02 -8.06
N ASN A 328 0.07 -6.31 -9.20
CA ASN A 328 1.19 -5.66 -9.87
C ASN A 328 1.75 -4.49 -9.04
N THR A 329 0.90 -3.72 -8.34
CA THR A 329 1.37 -2.66 -7.43
C THR A 329 2.19 -3.24 -6.30
N GLY A 330 1.85 -4.43 -5.79
CA GLY A 330 2.67 -5.19 -4.85
C GLY A 330 4.08 -5.49 -5.38
N VAL A 331 4.22 -5.94 -6.64
CA VAL A 331 5.54 -6.18 -7.27
C VAL A 331 6.34 -4.88 -7.38
N MET A 332 5.69 -3.82 -7.83
CA MET A 332 6.31 -2.49 -7.97
C MET A 332 6.70 -1.94 -6.60
N GLY A 333 5.81 -2.02 -5.61
CA GLY A 333 6.02 -1.57 -4.24
C GLY A 333 7.22 -2.26 -3.59
N ALA A 334 7.25 -3.60 -3.60
CA ALA A 334 8.36 -4.37 -3.04
C ALA A 334 9.71 -4.05 -3.70
N SER A 335 9.73 -3.91 -5.03
CA SER A 335 10.96 -3.63 -5.76
C SER A 335 11.48 -2.20 -5.55
N ARG A 336 10.59 -1.19 -5.53
CA ARG A 336 10.95 0.22 -5.27
C ARG A 336 11.36 0.44 -3.82
N LEU A 337 10.63 -0.19 -2.88
CA LEU A 337 10.94 -0.12 -1.46
C LEU A 337 12.33 -0.69 -1.16
N THR A 338 12.65 -1.88 -1.67
CA THR A 338 13.98 -2.47 -1.47
C THR A 338 15.09 -1.71 -2.18
N TYR A 339 14.80 -1.11 -3.34
CA TYR A 339 15.73 -0.18 -4.00
C TYR A 339 16.06 0.99 -3.07
N SER A 340 15.05 1.68 -2.55
CA SER A 340 15.21 2.77 -1.57
C SER A 340 15.95 2.32 -0.31
N MET A 341 15.56 1.19 0.28
CA MET A 341 16.26 0.64 1.46
C MET A 341 17.73 0.32 1.18
N GLY A 342 18.07 -0.11 -0.04
CA GLY A 342 19.45 -0.33 -0.49
C GLY A 342 20.24 0.98 -0.61
N GLU A 343 19.66 2.04 -1.15
CA GLU A 343 20.28 3.37 -1.22
C GLU A 343 20.55 3.96 0.16
N PHE A 344 19.62 3.78 1.10
CA PHE A 344 19.79 4.21 2.50
C PHE A 344 20.64 3.24 3.34
N GLN A 345 21.26 2.23 2.74
CA GLN A 345 22.12 1.25 3.40
C GLN A 345 21.42 0.50 4.56
N LEU A 346 20.12 0.23 4.41
CA LEU A 346 19.36 -0.61 5.33
C LEU A 346 19.42 -2.08 4.95
N VAL A 347 19.57 -2.38 3.65
CA VAL A 347 19.71 -3.73 3.11
C VAL A 347 20.88 -3.82 2.16
N SER A 348 21.25 -5.05 1.76
CA SER A 348 22.36 -5.29 0.83
C SER A 348 22.16 -4.57 -0.51
N PRO A 349 23.22 -3.98 -1.10
CA PRO A 349 23.19 -3.41 -2.45
C PRO A 349 22.81 -4.43 -3.55
N TRP A 350 22.72 -5.70 -3.22
CA TRP A 350 22.22 -6.72 -4.13
C TRP A 350 20.77 -6.45 -4.58
N PHE A 351 19.97 -5.86 -3.68
CA PHE A 351 18.56 -5.54 -3.94
C PHE A 351 18.36 -4.26 -4.76
N ASN A 352 19.28 -3.30 -4.71
CA ASN A 352 19.16 -2.06 -5.50
C ASN A 352 19.91 -2.13 -6.85
N ALA A 353 20.44 -3.30 -7.22
CA ALA A 353 21.11 -3.48 -8.49
C ALA A 353 20.13 -3.47 -9.67
N VAL A 354 20.25 -2.44 -10.53
CA VAL A 354 19.46 -2.28 -11.73
C VAL A 354 20.07 -3.08 -12.88
N HIS A 355 19.25 -3.82 -13.62
CA HIS A 355 19.68 -4.62 -14.75
C HIS A 355 20.04 -3.74 -15.96
N LYS A 356 21.22 -3.94 -16.57
CA LYS A 356 21.75 -3.08 -17.65
C LYS A 356 20.85 -2.97 -18.89
N LYS A 357 20.13 -4.03 -19.25
CA LYS A 357 19.27 -4.07 -20.45
C LYS A 357 17.83 -3.59 -20.15
N TYR A 358 17.27 -3.97 -19.02
CA TYR A 358 15.86 -3.74 -18.71
C TYR A 358 15.63 -2.48 -17.88
N HIS A 359 16.68 -1.92 -17.27
CA HIS A 359 16.62 -0.78 -16.36
C HIS A 359 15.64 -0.95 -15.17
N THR A 360 15.48 -2.20 -14.74
CA THR A 360 14.61 -2.61 -13.63
C THR A 360 15.40 -3.37 -12.57
N PRO A 361 14.97 -3.41 -11.30
CA PRO A 361 15.62 -4.18 -10.24
C PRO A 361 15.22 -5.67 -10.31
N VAL A 362 15.63 -6.35 -11.37
CA VAL A 362 15.26 -7.75 -11.69
C VAL A 362 15.44 -8.70 -10.50
N ARG A 363 16.52 -8.52 -9.71
CA ARG A 363 16.81 -9.39 -8.56
C ARG A 363 15.72 -9.29 -7.49
N SER A 364 15.29 -8.06 -7.17
CA SER A 364 14.20 -7.82 -6.20
C SER A 364 12.88 -8.37 -6.72
N ILE A 365 12.56 -8.16 -8.00
CA ILE A 365 11.33 -8.66 -8.62
C ILE A 365 11.26 -10.20 -8.50
N ILE A 366 12.31 -10.91 -8.92
CA ILE A 366 12.36 -12.39 -8.86
C ILE A 366 12.27 -12.87 -7.41
N PHE A 367 12.97 -12.21 -6.49
CA PHE A 367 12.99 -12.60 -5.08
C PHE A 367 11.59 -12.47 -4.44
N PHE A 368 10.91 -11.34 -4.61
CA PHE A 368 9.61 -11.12 -3.99
C PHE A 368 8.47 -11.86 -4.67
N CYS A 369 8.47 -11.97 -6.01
CA CYS A 369 7.53 -12.85 -6.71
C CYS A 369 7.75 -14.34 -6.35
N GLY A 370 9.01 -14.76 -6.12
CA GLY A 370 9.32 -16.10 -5.62
C GLY A 370 8.75 -16.35 -4.23
N ILE A 371 8.86 -15.39 -3.31
CA ILE A 371 8.24 -15.47 -1.97
C ILE A 371 6.72 -15.52 -2.10
N ALA A 372 6.12 -14.68 -2.94
CA ALA A 372 4.67 -14.66 -3.17
C ALA A 372 4.18 -16.01 -3.74
N ALA A 373 4.92 -16.61 -4.66
CA ALA A 373 4.60 -17.93 -5.19
C ALA A 373 4.65 -19.01 -4.10
N ILE A 374 5.65 -18.97 -3.22
CA ILE A 374 5.75 -19.88 -2.06
C ILE A 374 4.57 -19.66 -1.12
N GLN A 375 4.20 -18.42 -0.81
CA GLN A 375 3.04 -18.09 0.02
C GLN A 375 1.74 -18.65 -0.58
N ALA A 376 1.52 -18.48 -1.89
CA ALA A 376 0.36 -19.02 -2.59
C ALA A 376 0.32 -20.56 -2.53
N ILE A 377 1.45 -21.24 -2.76
CA ILE A 377 1.53 -22.70 -2.64
C ILE A 377 1.15 -23.15 -1.23
N PHE A 378 1.73 -22.55 -0.19
CA PHE A 378 1.38 -22.90 1.18
C PHE A 378 -0.08 -22.63 1.52
N ALA A 379 -0.65 -21.55 0.98
CA ALA A 379 -2.04 -21.21 1.15
C ALA A 379 -2.97 -22.31 0.59
N PHE A 380 -2.72 -22.79 -0.61
CA PHE A 380 -3.49 -23.90 -1.19
C PHE A 380 -3.26 -25.24 -0.47
N LEU A 381 -2.07 -25.47 0.06
CA LEU A 381 -1.76 -26.69 0.81
C LEU A 381 -2.34 -26.69 2.25
N SER A 382 -2.76 -25.55 2.78
CA SER A 382 -3.27 -25.45 4.15
C SER A 382 -4.62 -26.17 4.36
N GLY A 383 -5.34 -26.52 3.29
CA GLY A 383 -6.67 -27.17 3.35
C GLY A 383 -7.78 -26.30 3.95
N LYS A 384 -7.46 -25.06 4.31
CA LYS A 384 -8.40 -23.97 4.62
C LYS A 384 -8.45 -23.05 3.41
N GLY A 385 -9.47 -22.24 3.26
CA GLY A 385 -9.52 -21.30 2.13
C GLY A 385 -8.18 -20.60 1.90
N ALA A 386 -7.64 -20.67 0.69
CA ALA A 386 -6.30 -20.14 0.40
C ALA A 386 -6.22 -18.64 0.69
N MET A 387 -7.30 -17.91 0.42
CA MET A 387 -7.38 -16.48 0.70
C MET A 387 -7.37 -16.19 2.21
N ASP A 388 -8.10 -16.96 3.04
CA ASP A 388 -8.13 -16.75 4.49
C ASP A 388 -6.74 -16.87 5.11
N MET A 389 -5.91 -17.82 4.66
CA MET A 389 -4.53 -17.94 5.12
C MET A 389 -3.69 -16.71 4.79
N LEU A 390 -3.78 -16.20 3.55
CA LEU A 390 -3.02 -15.03 3.10
C LEU A 390 -3.44 -13.77 3.84
N VAL A 391 -4.75 -13.58 4.02
CA VAL A 391 -5.34 -12.46 4.75
C VAL A 391 -4.87 -12.42 6.21
N ASN A 392 -4.73 -13.58 6.85
CA ASN A 392 -4.21 -13.69 8.21
C ASN A 392 -2.79 -13.10 8.38
N MET A 393 -1.98 -13.14 7.34
CA MET A 393 -0.62 -12.58 7.36
C MET A 393 -0.60 -11.12 6.93
N TYR A 394 -1.49 -10.73 6.00
CA TYR A 394 -1.56 -9.39 5.40
C TYR A 394 -1.82 -8.31 6.45
N ALA A 395 -2.83 -8.50 7.28
CA ALA A 395 -3.24 -7.55 8.30
C ALA A 395 -2.11 -7.16 9.28
N PHE A 396 -1.16 -8.06 9.58
CA PHE A 396 -0.02 -7.77 10.44
C PHE A 396 0.95 -6.77 9.80
N GLY A 397 1.31 -6.96 8.54
CA GLY A 397 2.25 -6.09 7.82
C GLY A 397 1.74 -4.66 7.75
N ALA A 398 0.52 -4.47 7.25
CA ALA A 398 -0.12 -3.17 7.11
C ALA A 398 -0.27 -2.45 8.47
N THR A 399 -0.83 -3.11 9.50
CA THR A 399 -1.08 -2.47 10.80
C THR A 399 0.21 -2.08 11.51
N LEU A 400 1.26 -2.89 11.44
CA LEU A 400 2.57 -2.55 12.02
C LEU A 400 3.20 -1.36 11.30
N ALA A 401 3.15 -1.33 9.97
CA ALA A 401 3.69 -0.22 9.18
C ALA A 401 2.96 1.08 9.51
N TYR A 402 1.62 1.07 9.52
CA TYR A 402 0.82 2.26 9.83
C TYR A 402 1.05 2.77 11.25
N LEU A 403 1.16 1.87 12.23
CA LEU A 403 1.51 2.23 13.61
C LEU A 403 2.82 3.02 13.65
N LEU A 404 3.87 2.51 13.01
CA LEU A 404 5.18 3.15 12.99
C LEU A 404 5.18 4.47 12.21
N VAL A 405 4.37 4.57 11.15
CA VAL A 405 4.18 5.83 10.41
C VAL A 405 3.52 6.89 11.30
N PHE A 406 2.54 6.56 12.13
CA PHE A 406 1.97 7.54 13.09
C PHE A 406 3.00 8.01 14.12
N VAL A 407 3.83 7.11 14.64
CA VAL A 407 4.93 7.50 15.53
C VAL A 407 5.90 8.44 14.82
N ALA A 408 6.28 8.11 13.57
CA ALA A 408 7.15 8.95 12.76
C ALA A 408 6.52 10.31 12.43
N PHE A 409 5.20 10.34 12.15
CA PHE A 409 4.46 11.56 11.88
C PHE A 409 4.53 12.54 13.06
N ILE A 410 4.27 12.07 14.28
CA ILE A 410 4.39 12.87 15.50
C ILE A 410 5.84 13.33 15.70
N ALA A 411 6.79 12.42 15.49
CA ALA A 411 8.21 12.75 15.62
C ALA A 411 8.68 13.80 14.61
N LEU A 412 8.27 13.72 13.34
CA LEU A 412 8.65 14.65 12.28
C LEU A 412 8.06 16.04 12.46
N ARG A 413 6.89 16.18 13.10
CA ARG A 413 6.33 17.48 13.47
C ARG A 413 7.25 18.26 14.39
N ASN A 414 8.00 17.55 15.25
CA ASN A 414 8.87 18.14 16.25
C ASN A 414 10.34 18.20 15.81
N LYS A 415 10.83 17.17 15.09
CA LYS A 415 12.23 17.11 14.62
C LYS A 415 12.50 17.98 13.40
N ASP A 416 11.49 18.13 12.54
CA ASP A 416 11.57 18.89 11.30
C ASP A 416 10.42 19.91 11.18
N PRO A 417 10.35 20.89 12.11
CA PRO A 417 9.25 21.87 12.18
C PRO A 417 9.29 22.86 11.00
N HIS A 418 10.45 22.99 10.33
CA HIS A 418 10.67 23.92 9.24
C HIS A 418 10.34 23.32 7.86
N ALA A 419 10.12 21.99 7.77
CA ALA A 419 9.72 21.36 6.53
C ALA A 419 8.37 21.91 6.05
N PRO A 420 8.26 22.35 4.78
CA PRO A 420 7.02 22.83 4.22
C PRO A 420 5.94 21.74 4.27
N ARG A 421 4.72 22.11 4.66
CA ARG A 421 3.59 21.20 4.73
C ARG A 421 2.44 21.76 3.90
N PRO A 422 2.39 21.43 2.61
CA PRO A 422 1.35 21.91 1.71
C PRO A 422 -0.07 21.53 2.18
N TYR A 423 -0.17 20.37 2.80
CA TYR A 423 -1.36 19.92 3.50
C TYR A 423 -1.01 19.64 4.96
N LYS A 424 -1.89 20.03 5.86
CA LYS A 424 -1.73 19.85 7.30
C LYS A 424 -3.01 19.22 7.88
N VAL A 425 -2.84 18.07 8.53
CA VAL A 425 -3.96 17.37 9.17
C VAL A 425 -4.64 18.31 10.17
N PRO A 426 -5.99 18.41 10.18
CA PRO A 426 -6.71 19.27 11.12
C PRO A 426 -6.56 18.83 12.58
N LEU A 427 -7.05 19.66 13.51
CA LEU A 427 -7.02 19.42 14.96
C LEU A 427 -5.59 19.31 15.51
N ASN A 428 -4.84 20.42 15.43
CA ASN A 428 -3.52 20.54 16.01
C ASN A 428 -3.56 21.31 17.32
N ILE A 429 -2.99 20.76 18.38
CA ILE A 429 -2.91 21.38 19.71
C ILE A 429 -1.44 21.69 20.01
N ARG A 430 -1.14 22.88 20.54
CA ARG A 430 0.17 23.21 21.07
C ARG A 430 0.20 22.88 22.56
N ALA A 431 1.00 21.87 22.93
CA ALA A 431 1.21 21.46 24.30
C ALA A 431 2.70 21.16 24.54
N PHE A 432 3.23 21.51 25.69
CA PHE A 432 4.63 21.28 26.06
C PHE A 432 5.64 21.85 25.08
N GLY A 433 5.32 22.97 24.42
CA GLY A 433 6.19 23.57 23.38
C GLY A 433 6.23 22.81 22.05
N MET A 434 5.44 21.76 21.90
CA MET A 434 5.34 20.92 20.72
C MET A 434 3.98 21.08 20.02
N GLU A 435 3.96 20.92 18.72
CA GLU A 435 2.71 20.83 17.96
C GLU A 435 2.29 19.36 17.84
N LEU A 436 1.20 19.01 18.53
CA LEU A 436 0.63 17.67 18.58
C LEU A 436 -0.57 17.56 17.64
N PRO A 437 -0.50 16.74 16.58
CA PRO A 437 -1.63 16.43 15.72
C PRO A 437 -2.56 15.43 16.42
N VAL A 438 -3.71 15.87 16.91
CA VAL A 438 -4.66 15.03 17.69
C VAL A 438 -5.10 13.82 16.89
N LEU A 439 -5.43 13.99 15.60
CA LEU A 439 -5.83 12.87 14.75
C LEU A 439 -4.72 11.83 14.59
N ALA A 440 -3.43 12.23 14.63
CA ALA A 440 -2.34 11.27 14.59
C ALA A 440 -2.22 10.48 15.91
N ILE A 441 -2.53 11.10 17.04
CA ILE A 441 -2.56 10.40 18.33
C ILE A 441 -3.71 9.39 18.36
N ILE A 442 -4.90 9.79 17.90
CA ILE A 442 -6.04 8.89 17.76
C ILE A 442 -5.69 7.74 16.78
N GLY A 443 -5.06 8.05 15.64
CA GLY A 443 -4.61 7.06 14.66
C GLY A 443 -3.58 6.08 15.23
N LEU A 444 -2.65 6.58 16.05
CA LEU A 444 -1.68 5.74 16.76
C LEU A 444 -2.37 4.75 17.72
N ILE A 445 -3.35 5.21 18.48
CA ILE A 445 -4.12 4.36 19.40
C ILE A 445 -4.95 3.35 18.60
N ALA A 446 -5.62 3.80 17.53
CA ALA A 446 -6.46 2.95 16.70
C ALA A 446 -5.65 1.86 15.98
N THR A 447 -4.52 2.22 15.36
CA THR A 447 -3.64 1.23 14.69
C THR A 447 -2.92 0.32 15.68
N GLY A 448 -2.56 0.84 16.88
CA GLY A 448 -2.03 0.02 17.98
C GLY A 448 -3.05 -0.98 18.51
N GLY A 449 -4.29 -0.56 18.71
CA GLY A 449 -5.40 -1.43 19.05
C GLY A 449 -5.67 -2.48 17.97
N MET A 450 -5.63 -2.06 16.69
CA MET A 450 -5.81 -2.98 15.57
C MET A 450 -4.69 -4.01 15.48
N LEU A 451 -3.42 -3.62 15.68
CA LEU A 451 -2.32 -4.58 15.76
C LEU A 451 -2.51 -5.57 16.94
N GLY A 452 -3.02 -5.09 18.07
CA GLY A 452 -3.39 -5.96 19.20
C GLY A 452 -4.48 -6.97 18.81
N ILE A 453 -5.51 -6.54 18.08
CA ILE A 453 -6.58 -7.41 17.55
C ILE A 453 -5.98 -8.46 16.60
N VAL A 454 -5.12 -8.05 15.67
CA VAL A 454 -4.45 -8.95 14.73
C VAL A 454 -3.63 -10.01 15.47
N LEU A 455 -2.83 -9.61 16.46
CA LEU A 455 -2.04 -10.55 17.26
C LEU A 455 -2.90 -11.51 18.09
N TRP A 456 -4.11 -11.09 18.46
CA TRP A 456 -5.06 -11.92 19.20
C TRP A 456 -5.82 -12.88 18.27
N THR A 457 -6.36 -12.39 17.16
CA THR A 457 -7.33 -13.13 16.34
C THR A 457 -6.72 -13.88 15.14
N HIS A 458 -5.47 -13.56 14.75
CA HIS A 458 -4.82 -14.17 13.59
C HIS A 458 -3.71 -15.15 13.99
N PRO A 459 -3.99 -16.45 14.10
CA PRO A 459 -3.02 -17.44 14.62
C PRO A 459 -1.75 -17.58 13.77
N LEU A 460 -1.84 -17.42 12.45
CA LEU A 460 -0.68 -17.42 11.57
C LEU A 460 0.04 -16.07 11.58
N GLY A 461 -0.71 -14.97 11.50
CA GLY A 461 -0.18 -13.60 11.47
C GLY A 461 0.68 -13.27 12.70
N ARG A 462 0.26 -13.72 13.89
CA ARG A 462 1.02 -13.50 15.15
C ARG A 462 2.36 -14.25 15.24
N ILE A 463 2.58 -15.27 14.40
CA ILE A 463 3.85 -16.02 14.35
C ILE A 463 4.65 -15.61 13.12
N ALA A 464 4.04 -15.68 11.94
CA ALA A 464 4.71 -15.42 10.68
C ALA A 464 5.11 -13.94 10.53
N GLY A 465 4.26 -13.02 11.00
CA GLY A 465 4.53 -11.58 10.95
C GLY A 465 5.78 -11.18 11.73
N PRO A 466 5.83 -11.42 13.06
CA PRO A 466 7.05 -11.18 13.83
C PRO A 466 8.26 -11.96 13.33
N GLY A 467 8.08 -13.24 12.91
CA GLY A 467 9.15 -14.06 12.32
C GLY A 467 9.76 -13.41 11.09
N TRP A 468 8.94 -12.83 10.20
CA TRP A 468 9.38 -12.08 9.02
C TRP A 468 10.19 -10.82 9.41
N VAL A 469 9.70 -10.05 10.37
CA VAL A 469 10.41 -8.86 10.86
C VAL A 469 11.76 -9.25 11.47
N ILE A 470 11.80 -10.31 12.28
CA ILE A 470 13.03 -10.83 12.87
C ILE A 470 14.01 -11.29 11.79
N PHE A 471 13.54 -11.95 10.73
CA PHE A 471 14.37 -12.33 9.59
C PHE A 471 15.07 -11.11 8.98
N TRP A 472 14.34 -10.03 8.72
CA TRP A 472 14.93 -8.80 8.17
C TRP A 472 15.85 -8.08 9.16
N MET A 473 15.55 -8.13 10.46
CA MET A 473 16.45 -7.61 11.51
C MET A 473 17.78 -8.37 11.54
N ILE A 474 17.76 -9.71 11.42
CA ILE A 474 18.96 -10.53 11.34
C ILE A 474 19.75 -10.18 10.08
N ALA A 475 19.08 -10.12 8.93
CA ALA A 475 19.72 -9.75 7.65
C ALA A 475 20.39 -8.36 7.73
N TYR A 476 19.71 -7.40 8.35
CA TYR A 476 20.24 -6.06 8.61
C TYR A 476 21.48 -6.07 9.52
N CYS A 477 21.41 -6.79 10.63
CA CYS A 477 22.56 -6.89 11.56
C CYS A 477 23.77 -7.53 10.88
N LEU A 478 23.58 -8.59 10.09
CA LEU A 478 24.63 -9.24 9.35
C LEU A 478 25.24 -8.31 8.29
N TYR A 479 24.38 -7.61 7.54
CA TYR A 479 24.79 -6.63 6.53
C TYR A 479 25.62 -5.51 7.16
N ARG A 480 25.14 -4.89 8.24
CA ARG A 480 25.83 -3.78 8.94
C ARG A 480 27.15 -4.24 9.57
N LYS A 481 27.18 -5.41 10.20
CA LYS A 481 28.41 -5.98 10.75
C LYS A 481 29.46 -6.19 9.66
N LYS A 482 29.05 -6.77 8.51
CA LYS A 482 29.96 -6.99 7.36
C LYS A 482 30.53 -5.69 6.81
N ASN A 483 29.76 -4.62 6.78
CA ASN A 483 30.16 -3.31 6.24
C ASN A 483 30.70 -2.33 7.31
N LYS A 484 30.91 -2.79 8.54
CA LYS A 484 31.40 -1.98 9.68
C LYS A 484 30.53 -0.75 9.95
N LEU A 485 29.22 -0.85 9.72
CA LEU A 485 28.25 0.20 10.01
C LEU A 485 27.69 0.05 11.44
N PRO A 486 27.20 1.14 12.07
CA PRO A 486 26.64 1.06 13.42
C PRO A 486 25.37 0.21 13.44
N LEU A 487 25.25 -0.76 14.36
CA LEU A 487 24.12 -1.69 14.42
C LEU A 487 22.80 -1.00 14.81
N LEU A 488 22.80 -0.24 15.89
CA LEU A 488 21.63 0.50 16.41
C LEU A 488 21.74 2.01 16.22
N GLY A 489 22.90 2.49 15.73
CA GLY A 489 23.12 3.91 15.45
C GLY A 489 22.65 4.30 14.05
N ASN A 490 22.35 5.59 13.91
CA ASN A 490 21.98 6.16 12.63
C ASN A 490 23.22 6.49 11.79
N ILE A 491 23.16 6.23 10.49
CA ILE A 491 24.12 6.78 9.54
C ILE A 491 23.89 8.29 9.47
N LYS A 492 24.96 9.08 9.55
CA LYS A 492 24.85 10.54 9.41
C LYS A 492 24.39 10.89 8.00
N ARG A 493 23.25 11.56 7.89
CA ARG A 493 22.68 12.09 6.65
C ARG A 493 22.39 13.57 6.81
N ASP A 494 22.52 14.30 5.72
CA ASP A 494 22.17 15.72 5.66
C ASP A 494 20.74 15.87 5.14
N TRP A 495 19.78 15.72 6.05
CA TRP A 495 18.36 15.79 5.74
C TRP A 495 17.91 17.15 5.19
N GLU A 496 18.60 18.24 5.53
CA GLU A 496 18.29 19.58 5.02
C GLU A 496 18.68 19.67 3.55
N LYS A 497 19.88 19.20 3.19
CA LYS A 497 20.36 19.12 1.80
C LYS A 497 19.51 18.17 0.96
N ASP A 498 19.17 17.00 1.51
CA ASP A 498 18.32 16.02 0.83
C ASP A 498 16.94 16.62 0.55
N HIS A 499 16.35 17.36 1.50
CA HIS A 499 15.04 17.97 1.31
C HIS A 499 15.06 19.09 0.24
N ILE A 500 16.12 19.91 0.20
CA ILE A 500 16.34 20.90 -0.86
C ILE A 500 16.41 20.21 -2.22
N ALA A 501 17.13 19.10 -2.35
CA ALA A 501 17.24 18.33 -3.59
C ALA A 501 15.88 17.77 -4.02
N ILE A 502 15.08 17.27 -3.07
CA ILE A 502 13.72 16.76 -3.31
C ILE A 502 12.81 17.88 -3.85
N LEU A 503 12.74 19.02 -3.18
CA LEU A 503 11.89 20.14 -3.60
C LEU A 503 12.34 20.70 -4.97
N THR A 504 13.64 20.76 -5.22
CA THR A 504 14.20 21.18 -6.52
C THR A 504 13.80 20.22 -7.62
N SER A 505 13.93 18.90 -7.40
CA SER A 505 13.54 17.88 -8.38
C SER A 505 12.02 17.82 -8.61
N ALA A 506 11.24 18.24 -7.62
CA ALA A 506 9.80 18.32 -7.69
C ALA A 506 9.28 19.59 -8.38
N GLU A 507 10.16 20.52 -8.74
CA GLU A 507 9.82 21.86 -9.27
C GLU A 507 8.90 22.66 -8.33
N GLU A 508 8.98 22.40 -7.02
CA GLU A 508 8.21 23.07 -5.97
C GLU A 508 8.97 24.30 -5.46
N PHE A 509 9.24 25.26 -6.35
CA PHE A 509 10.13 26.40 -6.07
C PHE A 509 9.62 27.30 -4.96
N GLU A 510 8.31 27.49 -4.83
CA GLU A 510 7.73 28.30 -3.74
C GLU A 510 8.03 27.69 -2.36
N TYR A 511 7.81 26.37 -2.20
CA TYR A 511 8.12 25.67 -0.97
C TYR A 511 9.63 25.55 -0.72
N LEU A 512 10.44 25.49 -1.79
CA LEU A 512 11.89 25.51 -1.71
C LEU A 512 12.39 26.84 -1.12
N GLU A 513 11.86 27.97 -1.59
CA GLU A 513 12.23 29.29 -1.06
C GLU A 513 11.77 29.45 0.39
N GLN A 514 10.54 29.06 0.71
CA GLN A 514 10.05 29.06 2.09
C GLN A 514 10.95 28.25 3.02
N TYR A 515 11.39 27.08 2.57
CA TYR A 515 12.28 26.22 3.36
C TYR A 515 13.66 26.84 3.58
N LYS A 516 14.27 27.40 2.51
CA LYS A 516 15.56 28.10 2.62
C LYS A 516 15.50 29.26 3.60
N MET A 517 14.49 30.13 3.49
CA MET A 517 14.28 31.24 4.41
C MET A 517 14.10 30.78 5.86
N ALA A 518 13.41 29.66 6.08
CA ALA A 518 13.22 29.09 7.41
C ALA A 518 14.54 28.56 8.00
N LEU A 519 15.41 27.95 7.18
CA LEU A 519 16.75 27.50 7.60
C LEU A 519 17.68 28.67 7.90
N GLU A 520 17.66 29.75 7.14
CA GLU A 520 18.44 30.98 7.40
C GLU A 520 18.03 31.59 8.74
N LYS A 521 16.73 31.74 9.02
CA LYS A 521 16.25 32.21 10.32
C LYS A 521 16.74 31.34 11.48
N LYS A 522 16.71 29.99 11.29
CA LYS A 522 17.20 29.03 12.27
C LYS A 522 18.71 29.21 12.54
N ALA A 523 19.50 29.47 11.50
CA ALA A 523 20.94 29.70 11.63
C ALA A 523 21.24 30.98 12.41
N VAL A 524 20.53 32.08 12.12
CA VAL A 524 20.65 33.37 12.83
C VAL A 524 20.24 33.25 14.31
N THR A 525 19.27 32.42 14.65
CA THR A 525 18.79 32.24 16.05
C THR A 525 19.73 31.36 16.88
N ARG A 526 20.63 30.59 16.26
CA ARG A 526 21.58 29.69 16.92
C ARG A 526 23.00 30.26 17.05
N GLY A 527 23.35 31.31 16.31
CA GLY A 527 24.59 32.10 16.45
C GLY A 527 24.40 33.28 17.37
#